data_e772ba84928e879decfa278321fd3937
#
_entry.id   e772ba84928e879decfa278321fd3937
#
_cell.length_a   1.000
_cell.length_b   1.000
_cell.length_c   1.000
_cell.angle_alpha   90.00
_cell.angle_beta   90.00
_cell.angle_gamma   90.00
#
_symmetry.space_group_name_H-M   'P 1'
#
loop_
_entity.id
_entity.type
_entity.pdbx_description
1 polymer ?
#
loop_
_entity_poly.entity_id
_entity_poly.type
_entity_poly.pdbx_seq_one_letter_code
_entity_poly.pdbx_strand_id
1 'polypeptide(L)'
;MNTTNLPPEEQPEDFMQPSEMTNLQKGPMGPLVDAVNNKMPILVSLRSNRKLYGYPKAIDRHWNMILESCYEIWSAEPREGKQTRTQTRFFSRLFLRGDNVICVY
;
A
#
# COMPACT_ATOMS: atom_id res chain seq x y z
N MET A 1 4.12 -7.97 -11.68
CA MET A 1 5.42 -8.33 -11.11
C MET A 1 5.25 -8.68 -9.64
N ASN A 2 5.86 -9.72 -9.17
CA ASN A 2 5.78 -10.05 -7.76
C ASN A 2 7.12 -9.73 -7.06
N THR A 3 7.19 -9.90 -5.74
CA THR A 3 8.39 -9.56 -4.95
C THR A 3 9.63 -10.33 -5.36
N THR A 4 9.49 -11.50 -6.00
CA THR A 4 10.61 -12.31 -6.45
C THR A 4 11.41 -11.67 -7.59
N ASN A 5 10.85 -10.66 -8.24
CA ASN A 5 11.55 -9.93 -9.30
C ASN A 5 12.48 -8.83 -8.77
N LEU A 6 12.46 -8.59 -7.46
CA LEU A 6 13.39 -7.65 -6.83
C LEU A 6 14.72 -8.34 -6.55
N PRO A 7 15.87 -7.64 -6.74
CA PRO A 7 17.15 -8.18 -6.28
C PRO A 7 17.10 -8.51 -4.78
N PRO A 8 17.80 -9.55 -4.32
CA PRO A 8 17.76 -9.94 -2.91
C PRO A 8 18.07 -8.79 -1.93
N GLU A 9 19.00 -7.92 -2.29
CA GLU A 9 19.40 -6.78 -1.46
C GLU A 9 18.35 -5.68 -1.41
N GLU A 10 17.39 -5.67 -2.33
CA GLU A 10 16.28 -4.71 -2.36
C GLU A 10 15.01 -5.27 -1.73
N GLN A 11 14.98 -6.55 -1.41
CA GLN A 11 13.83 -7.15 -0.77
C GLN A 11 13.85 -6.82 0.73
N PRO A 12 12.74 -6.29 1.27
CA PRO A 12 12.66 -6.06 2.71
C PRO A 12 12.80 -7.37 3.48
N GLU A 13 13.71 -7.39 4.46
CA GLU A 13 13.95 -8.58 5.28
C GLU A 13 12.73 -8.97 6.11
N ASP A 14 11.88 -7.98 6.43
CA ASP A 14 10.72 -8.16 7.29
C ASP A 14 9.47 -8.65 6.55
N PHE A 15 9.53 -8.78 5.22
CA PHE A 15 8.37 -9.33 4.51
C PHE A 15 8.17 -10.80 4.84
N MET A 16 6.91 -11.10 5.15
CA MET A 16 6.55 -12.40 5.68
C MET A 16 6.54 -13.49 4.63
N GLN A 17 6.92 -14.67 5.07
CA GLN A 17 6.71 -15.88 4.30
C GLN A 17 5.21 -16.21 4.28
N PRO A 18 4.74 -17.00 3.29
CA PRO A 18 3.32 -17.37 3.21
C PRO A 18 2.77 -18.00 4.50
N SER A 19 3.59 -18.75 5.23
CA SER A 19 3.18 -19.35 6.50
C SER A 19 2.88 -18.31 7.58
N GLU A 20 3.61 -17.20 7.59
CA GLU A 20 3.37 -16.10 8.53
C GLU A 20 2.11 -15.32 8.18
N MET A 21 1.82 -15.16 6.89
CA MET A 21 0.62 -14.51 6.44
C MET A 21 -0.65 -15.24 6.88
N THR A 22 -0.61 -16.56 6.96
CA THR A 22 -1.74 -17.35 7.47
C THR A 22 -2.07 -16.98 8.91
N ASN A 23 -1.07 -16.73 9.73
CA ASN A 23 -1.28 -16.32 11.12
C ASN A 23 -1.86 -14.90 11.19
N LEU A 24 -1.43 -13.99 10.32
CA LEU A 24 -1.96 -12.64 10.27
C LEU A 24 -3.40 -12.58 9.79
N GLN A 25 -3.82 -13.51 8.96
CA GLN A 25 -5.18 -13.57 8.43
C GLN A 25 -6.23 -13.66 9.54
N LYS A 26 -5.85 -14.18 10.70
CA LYS A 26 -6.74 -14.33 11.87
C LYS A 26 -6.83 -13.06 12.72
N GLY A 27 -6.03 -12.04 12.42
CA GLY A 27 -5.97 -10.81 13.23
C GLY A 27 -6.46 -9.58 12.47
N PRO A 28 -6.09 -8.38 12.95
CA PRO A 28 -6.53 -7.12 12.35
C PRO A 28 -6.11 -6.92 10.90
N MET A 29 -5.06 -7.62 10.47
CA MET A 29 -4.58 -7.55 9.09
C MET A 29 -5.28 -8.54 8.16
N GLY A 30 -6.28 -9.28 8.65
CA GLY A 30 -6.99 -10.28 7.84
C GLY A 30 -7.50 -9.74 6.51
N PRO A 31 -8.23 -8.62 6.48
CA PRO A 31 -8.71 -8.05 5.22
C PRO A 31 -7.58 -7.71 4.25
N LEU A 32 -6.43 -7.27 4.75
CA LEU A 32 -5.27 -6.96 3.91
C LEU A 32 -4.66 -8.23 3.32
N VAL A 33 -4.54 -9.28 4.12
CA VAL A 33 -4.07 -10.58 3.66
C VAL A 33 -5.02 -11.14 2.59
N ASP A 34 -6.31 -11.00 2.80
CA ASP A 34 -7.32 -11.44 1.82
C ASP A 34 -7.17 -10.68 0.50
N ALA A 35 -6.89 -9.38 0.57
CA ALA A 35 -6.68 -8.57 -0.64
C ALA A 35 -5.44 -9.04 -1.41
N VAL A 36 -4.36 -9.39 -0.71
CA VAL A 36 -3.16 -9.96 -1.36
C VAL A 36 -3.48 -11.28 -2.03
N ASN A 37 -4.15 -12.18 -1.31
CA ASN A 37 -4.44 -13.53 -1.81
C ASN A 37 -5.43 -13.52 -2.97
N ASN A 38 -6.41 -12.64 -2.93
CA ASN A 38 -7.48 -12.57 -3.93
C ASN A 38 -7.22 -11.52 -5.01
N LYS A 39 -6.05 -10.89 -4.98
CA LYS A 39 -5.65 -9.86 -5.97
C LYS A 39 -6.67 -8.73 -6.05
N MET A 40 -7.09 -8.24 -4.89
CA MET A 40 -8.05 -7.13 -4.79
C MET A 40 -7.34 -5.83 -4.45
N PRO A 41 -7.84 -4.70 -4.95
CA PRO A 41 -7.26 -3.41 -4.61
C PRO A 41 -7.62 -2.98 -3.19
N ILE A 42 -6.78 -2.13 -2.61
CA ILE A 42 -7.03 -1.50 -1.32
C ILE A 42 -6.88 0.01 -1.44
N LEU A 43 -7.47 0.72 -0.50
CA LEU A 43 -7.29 2.15 -0.33
C LEU A 43 -6.55 2.40 0.98
N VAL A 44 -5.42 3.10 0.92
CA VAL A 44 -4.58 3.39 2.08
C VAL A 44 -4.58 4.89 2.33
N SER A 45 -4.90 5.29 3.55
CA SER A 45 -4.77 6.68 3.98
C SER A 45 -3.41 6.90 4.63
N LEU A 46 -2.72 7.95 4.22
CA LEU A 46 -1.37 8.27 4.68
C LEU A 46 -1.35 9.50 5.59
N ARG A 47 -0.32 9.59 6.42
CA ARG A 47 -0.13 10.75 7.31
C ARG A 47 0.07 12.06 6.56
N SER A 48 0.52 12.00 5.33
CA SER A 48 0.71 13.17 4.46
C SER A 48 -0.59 13.73 3.89
N ASN A 49 -1.73 13.25 4.35
CA ASN A 49 -3.06 13.62 3.83
C ASN A 49 -3.26 13.17 2.38
N ARG A 50 -2.54 12.14 1.98
CA ARG A 50 -2.65 11.52 0.67
C ARG A 50 -3.25 10.14 0.82
N LYS A 51 -3.82 9.64 -0.27
CA LYS A 51 -4.37 8.28 -0.34
C LYS A 51 -3.69 7.51 -1.45
N LEU A 52 -3.55 6.21 -1.24
CA LEU A 52 -3.05 5.30 -2.25
C LEU A 52 -4.12 4.26 -2.55
N TYR A 53 -4.37 4.05 -3.84
CA TYR A 53 -5.30 3.02 -4.30
C TYR A 53 -4.55 2.08 -5.22
N GLY A 54 -4.45 0.83 -4.85
CA GLY A 54 -3.69 -0.13 -5.65
C GLY A 54 -3.78 -1.54 -5.12
N TYR A 55 -3.01 -2.43 -5.72
CA TYR A 55 -3.04 -3.86 -5.42
C TYR A 55 -1.88 -4.23 -4.52
N PRO A 56 -2.14 -4.71 -3.29
CA PRO A 56 -1.07 -5.16 -2.42
C PRO A 56 -0.50 -6.48 -2.93
N LYS A 57 0.82 -6.54 -3.05
CA LYS A 57 1.53 -7.75 -3.48
C LYS A 57 2.26 -8.43 -2.35
N ALA A 58 2.74 -7.65 -1.38
CA ALA A 58 3.41 -8.17 -0.21
C ALA A 58 3.16 -7.24 0.96
N ILE A 59 3.06 -7.82 2.14
CA ILE A 59 2.83 -7.08 3.39
C ILE A 59 3.68 -7.70 4.49
N ASP A 60 3.93 -6.92 5.55
CA ASP A 60 4.52 -7.46 6.77
C ASP A 60 3.70 -7.02 8.00
N ARG A 61 4.12 -7.50 9.16
CA ARG A 61 3.43 -7.19 10.43
C ARG A 61 3.53 -5.73 10.85
N HIS A 62 4.44 -4.97 10.25
CA HIS A 62 4.66 -3.56 10.54
C HIS A 62 3.91 -2.65 9.57
N TRP A 63 3.01 -3.20 8.75
CA TRP A 63 2.24 -2.51 7.73
C TRP A 63 3.08 -1.98 6.57
N ASN A 64 4.33 -2.44 6.42
CA ASN A 64 5.09 -2.17 5.20
C ASN A 64 4.47 -2.99 4.07
N MET A 65 4.35 -2.37 2.91
CA MET A 65 3.66 -2.99 1.77
C MET A 65 4.40 -2.71 0.47
N ILE A 66 4.25 -3.64 -0.47
CA ILE A 66 4.55 -3.39 -1.87
C ILE A 66 3.21 -3.34 -2.60
N LEU A 67 2.92 -2.22 -3.25
CA LEU A 67 1.72 -2.03 -4.05
C LEU A 67 2.08 -2.04 -5.53
N GLU A 68 1.22 -2.63 -6.35
CA GLU A 68 1.35 -2.59 -7.80
C GLU A 68 0.13 -1.89 -8.41
N SER A 69 0.35 -1.25 -9.56
CA SER A 69 -0.70 -0.49 -10.27
C SER A 69 -1.39 0.46 -9.33
N CYS A 70 -0.59 1.32 -8.70
CA CYS A 70 -1.02 2.15 -7.60
C CYS A 70 -1.20 3.60 -8.03
N TYR A 71 -2.31 4.21 -7.60
CA TYR A 71 -2.56 5.64 -7.78
C TYR A 71 -2.41 6.36 -6.45
N GLU A 72 -1.56 7.39 -6.43
CA GLU A 72 -1.49 8.32 -5.32
C GLU A 72 -2.48 9.46 -5.61
N ILE A 73 -3.31 9.79 -4.62
CA ILE A 73 -4.38 10.77 -4.77
C ILE A 73 -4.23 11.80 -3.65
N TRP A 74 -4.23 13.07 -4.03
CA TRP A 74 -4.19 14.16 -3.05
C TRP A 74 -4.93 15.37 -3.58
N SER A 75 -5.30 16.28 -2.68
CA SER A 75 -5.92 17.54 -3.04
C SER A 75 -4.88 18.65 -2.99
N ALA A 76 -4.70 19.35 -4.10
CA ALA A 76 -3.85 20.52 -4.13
C ALA A 76 -4.55 21.65 -3.39
N GLU A 77 -3.78 22.45 -2.63
CA GLU A 77 -4.34 23.62 -1.96
C GLU A 77 -4.93 24.60 -2.98
N PRO A 78 -6.13 25.14 -2.70
CA PRO A 78 -6.73 26.09 -3.60
C PRO A 78 -5.92 27.38 -3.61
N ARG A 79 -5.57 27.83 -4.79
CA ARG A 79 -5.11 29.20 -4.96
C ARG A 79 -6.29 30.14 -4.79
N GLU A 80 -5.99 31.37 -4.40
CA GLU A 80 -6.98 32.40 -4.19
C GLU A 80 -7.99 32.46 -5.36
N GLY A 81 -9.28 32.24 -5.06
CA GLY A 81 -10.33 32.26 -6.05
C GLY A 81 -10.51 30.99 -6.89
N LYS A 82 -9.75 29.93 -6.64
CA LYS A 82 -9.87 28.68 -7.39
C LYS A 82 -10.30 27.53 -6.49
N GLN A 83 -11.02 26.58 -7.08
CA GLN A 83 -11.44 25.38 -6.37
C GLN A 83 -10.27 24.43 -6.13
N THR A 84 -10.35 23.67 -5.04
CA THR A 84 -9.43 22.57 -4.74
C THR A 84 -9.46 21.55 -5.89
N ARG A 85 -8.30 21.16 -6.37
CA ARG A 85 -8.18 20.14 -7.41
C ARG A 85 -7.63 18.85 -6.84
N THR A 86 -8.23 17.74 -7.23
CA THR A 86 -7.69 16.43 -6.94
C THR A 86 -6.58 16.14 -7.93
N GLN A 87 -5.41 15.78 -7.39
CA GLN A 87 -4.26 15.38 -8.18
C GLN A 87 -4.08 13.88 -8.06
N THR A 88 -3.55 13.26 -9.11
CA THR A 88 -3.24 11.84 -9.09
C THR A 88 -1.87 11.57 -9.70
N ARG A 89 -1.21 10.53 -9.22
CA ARG A 89 0.04 10.05 -9.79
C ARG A 89 0.00 8.54 -9.83
N PHE A 90 0.41 7.96 -10.96
CA PHE A 90 0.44 6.51 -11.11
C PHE A 90 1.83 5.97 -10.83
N PHE A 91 1.88 4.85 -10.12
CA PHE A 91 3.10 4.05 -9.92
C PHE A 91 2.81 2.62 -10.36
N SER A 92 3.67 2.07 -11.19
CA SER A 92 3.60 0.65 -11.55
C SER A 92 3.91 -0.23 -10.34
N ARG A 93 4.82 0.24 -9.47
CA ARG A 93 5.17 -0.40 -8.22
C ARG A 93 5.60 0.65 -7.22
N LEU A 94 5.15 0.50 -5.98
CA LEU A 94 5.48 1.42 -4.90
C LEU A 94 5.75 0.64 -3.62
N PHE A 95 6.88 0.93 -2.98
CA PHE A 95 7.15 0.46 -1.63
C PHE A 95 6.61 1.48 -0.63
N LEU A 96 5.75 1.04 0.26
CA LEU A 96 5.11 1.88 1.27
C LEU A 96 5.56 1.46 2.66
N ARG A 97 6.10 2.41 3.42
CA ARG A 97 6.48 2.16 4.80
C ARG A 97 5.27 2.27 5.72
N GLY A 98 5.16 1.33 6.64
CA GLY A 98 4.00 1.22 7.52
C GLY A 98 3.82 2.40 8.45
N ASP A 99 4.89 3.06 8.85
CA ASP A 99 4.82 4.23 9.73
C ASP A 99 4.13 5.45 9.09
N ASN A 100 3.95 5.44 7.77
CA ASN A 100 3.19 6.45 7.05
C ASN A 100 1.71 6.11 6.93
N VAL A 101 1.31 4.90 7.29
CA VAL A 101 -0.07 4.42 7.12
C VAL A 101 -0.90 4.84 8.32
N ILE A 102 -2.06 5.46 8.06
CA ILE A 102 -3.04 5.76 9.10
C ILE A 102 -4.13 4.67 9.11
N CYS A 103 -4.62 4.33 7.92
CA CYS A 103 -5.78 3.46 7.80
C CYS A 103 -5.76 2.75 6.46
N VAL A 104 -6.27 1.51 6.42
CA VAL A 104 -6.42 0.71 5.20
C VAL A 104 -7.88 0.29 5.07
N TYR A 105 -8.42 0.48 3.89
CA TYR A 105 -9.81 0.13 3.57
C TYR A 105 -9.91 -1.03 2.61
#